data_987f0e3873b6446040f9ebd0e6e5c072
#
_entry.id   987f0e3873b6446040f9ebd0e6e5c072
#
_cell.length_a   1.000
_cell.length_b   1.000
_cell.length_c   1.000
_cell.angle_alpha   90.00
_cell.angle_beta   90.00
_cell.angle_gamma   90.00
#
_symmetry.space_group_name_H-M   'P 1'
#
loop_
_entity.id
_entity.type
_entity.pdbx_description
1 polymer ?
#
loop_
_entity_poly.entity_id
_entity_poly.type
_entity_poly.pdbx_seq_one_letter_code
_entity_poly.pdbx_strand_id
1 'polypeptide(L)'
;MWANHRLLLPVFPLMLVVFVSCIALSTRASIETADKGSAADPKLADGLAAWEQVYSVLTSPRCINCHTATTYPQQGDDRHRHFANVIRGPAGKGVPGLNCVSCHQSENADSTGVPGGSNWHLAPLSMRWQDTNDRPLSSGAVCRALVDRSRNNGLNASGLLKHHEEEPLVLWAWNPGRRPDGTMRTLPPLTHAEFVAATRTWVDAGTPCPRAR
;
A
#
# COMPACT_ATOMS: atom_id res chain seq x y z
N MET A 1 49.27 -55.09 -58.58
CA MET A 1 50.24 -54.28 -59.32
C MET A 1 50.77 -53.22 -58.38
N TRP A 2 51.85 -53.43 -57.70
CA TRP A 2 53.20 -52.98 -57.92
C TRP A 2 53.25 -51.45 -58.20
N ALA A 3 53.85 -50.57 -57.35
CA ALA A 3 55.28 -50.51 -57.09
C ALA A 3 55.58 -49.62 -55.85
N ASN A 4 56.57 -50.10 -55.11
CA ASN A 4 57.40 -49.36 -54.15
C ASN A 4 58.15 -48.20 -54.79
N HIS A 5 58.37 -47.10 -54.08
CA HIS A 5 59.64 -46.40 -54.11
C HIS A 5 60.04 -45.84 -52.77
N ARG A 6 61.26 -46.21 -52.41
CA ARG A 6 61.99 -45.84 -51.17
C ARG A 6 62.74 -44.51 -51.33
N LEU A 7 63.15 -43.99 -50.20
CA LEU A 7 64.32 -43.19 -49.83
C LEU A 7 64.26 -41.71 -50.25
N LEU A 8 64.59 -40.80 -49.37
CA LEU A 8 65.90 -40.53 -48.70
C LEU A 8 65.68 -39.45 -47.62
N LEU A 9 66.32 -39.67 -46.47
CA LEU A 9 66.56 -38.62 -45.43
C LEU A 9 67.68 -37.72 -45.88
N PRO A 10 67.68 -36.45 -45.44
CA PRO A 10 68.93 -35.86 -44.95
C PRO A 10 68.79 -35.35 -43.54
N VAL A 11 69.79 -35.65 -42.77
CA VAL A 11 70.15 -35.21 -41.47
C VAL A 11 70.62 -33.72 -41.62
N PHE A 12 70.04 -32.80 -40.84
CA PHE A 12 70.59 -31.49 -40.64
C PHE A 12 70.60 -31.10 -39.17
N PRO A 13 71.59 -30.31 -38.75
CA PRO A 13 72.07 -30.34 -37.39
C PRO A 13 71.28 -29.50 -36.41
N LEU A 14 71.38 -29.91 -35.18
CA LEU A 14 70.88 -29.34 -33.97
C LEU A 14 71.45 -27.91 -33.76
N MET A 15 70.63 -26.89 -33.95
CA MET A 15 70.96 -25.56 -33.43
C MET A 15 70.17 -25.34 -32.13
N LEU A 16 70.92 -25.34 -31.04
CA LEU A 16 70.45 -25.04 -29.72
C LEU A 16 70.23 -23.53 -29.61
N VAL A 17 68.99 -23.06 -29.74
CA VAL A 17 68.59 -21.69 -29.45
C VAL A 17 68.05 -21.67 -28.04
N VAL A 18 68.85 -21.11 -27.12
CA VAL A 18 68.45 -20.81 -25.76
C VAL A 18 67.54 -19.61 -25.78
N PHE A 19 66.23 -19.84 -25.71
CA PHE A 19 65.27 -18.76 -25.44
C PHE A 19 65.23 -18.50 -23.94
N VAL A 20 65.79 -17.39 -23.52
CA VAL A 20 65.57 -16.84 -22.19
C VAL A 20 64.16 -16.29 -22.18
N SER A 21 63.23 -17.06 -21.62
CA SER A 21 61.88 -16.59 -21.39
C SER A 21 61.83 -15.68 -20.16
N CYS A 22 61.78 -14.39 -20.38
CA CYS A 22 61.36 -13.44 -19.39
C CYS A 22 59.90 -13.66 -19.05
N ILE A 23 59.62 -14.37 -17.96
CA ILE A 23 58.28 -14.45 -17.39
C ILE A 23 57.98 -13.09 -16.73
N ALA A 24 57.30 -12.22 -17.45
CA ALA A 24 56.69 -11.04 -16.86
C ALA A 24 55.47 -11.51 -16.01
N LEU A 25 55.65 -11.54 -14.70
CA LEU A 25 54.51 -11.67 -13.76
C LEU A 25 53.66 -10.38 -13.88
N SER A 26 52.66 -10.43 -14.75
CA SER A 26 51.58 -9.44 -14.72
C SER A 26 50.69 -9.72 -13.53
N THR A 27 50.94 -9.11 -12.41
CA THR A 27 50.00 -9.00 -11.31
C THR A 27 48.78 -8.20 -11.81
N ARG A 28 47.75 -8.89 -12.28
CA ARG A 28 46.40 -8.29 -12.43
C ARG A 28 45.93 -7.95 -11.03
N ALA A 29 46.07 -6.68 -10.64
CA ALA A 29 45.27 -6.15 -9.54
C ALA A 29 43.80 -6.20 -9.99
N SER A 30 43.08 -7.19 -9.49
CA SER A 30 41.62 -7.19 -9.55
C SER A 30 41.18 -5.98 -8.72
N ILE A 31 40.79 -4.90 -9.40
CA ILE A 31 40.02 -3.84 -8.78
C ILE A 31 38.63 -4.48 -8.51
N GLU A 32 38.51 -5.01 -7.32
CA GLU A 32 37.22 -5.38 -6.75
C GLU A 32 36.47 -4.05 -6.55
N THR A 33 35.74 -3.63 -7.58
CA THR A 33 34.71 -2.59 -7.42
C THR A 33 33.69 -3.20 -6.48
N ALA A 34 33.87 -2.96 -5.18
CA ALA A 34 32.80 -3.14 -4.22
C ALA A 34 31.62 -2.35 -4.77
N ASP A 35 30.64 -3.10 -5.32
CA ASP A 35 29.30 -2.61 -5.58
C ASP A 35 28.79 -2.11 -4.22
N LYS A 36 28.90 -0.80 -3.99
CA LYS A 36 28.19 -0.13 -2.92
C LYS A 36 26.71 -0.27 -3.32
N GLY A 37 26.13 -1.42 -2.99
CA GLY A 37 24.69 -1.58 -2.99
C GLY A 37 24.13 -0.31 -2.36
N SER A 38 23.40 0.47 -3.14
CA SER A 38 22.78 1.72 -2.71
C SER A 38 22.04 1.41 -1.41
N ALA A 39 22.59 1.84 -0.28
CA ALA A 39 21.91 1.72 0.99
C ALA A 39 20.54 2.38 0.80
N ALA A 40 19.46 1.60 0.99
CA ALA A 40 18.12 2.12 0.84
C ALA A 40 18.01 3.37 1.73
N ASP A 41 17.47 4.46 1.17
CA ASP A 41 17.25 5.70 1.93
C ASP A 41 16.46 5.37 3.20
N PRO A 42 17.03 5.55 4.41
CA PRO A 42 16.35 5.23 5.65
C PRO A 42 14.98 5.92 5.76
N LYS A 43 14.89 7.16 5.30
CA LYS A 43 13.66 7.94 5.30
C LYS A 43 12.58 7.30 4.42
N LEU A 44 12.97 6.76 3.26
CA LEU A 44 12.08 6.01 2.38
C LEU A 44 11.61 4.71 3.04
N ALA A 45 12.51 3.99 3.70
CA ALA A 45 12.17 2.75 4.39
C ALA A 45 11.18 2.99 5.54
N ASP A 46 11.44 4.01 6.38
CA ASP A 46 10.56 4.41 7.47
C ASP A 46 9.19 4.85 6.95
N GLY A 47 9.14 5.62 5.88
CA GLY A 47 7.90 6.03 5.24
C GLY A 47 7.07 4.86 4.70
N LEU A 48 7.71 3.86 4.09
CA LEU A 48 7.02 2.66 3.62
C LEU A 48 6.52 1.80 4.79
N ALA A 49 7.30 1.67 5.87
CA ALA A 49 6.88 0.95 7.07
C ALA A 49 5.69 1.65 7.76
N ALA A 50 5.73 2.97 7.87
CA ALA A 50 4.62 3.77 8.39
C ALA A 50 3.38 3.65 7.50
N TRP A 51 3.53 3.61 6.18
CA TRP A 51 2.42 3.38 5.27
C TRP A 51 1.71 2.03 5.52
N GLU A 52 2.42 0.94 5.77
CA GLU A 52 1.78 -0.35 6.06
C GLU A 52 0.94 -0.30 7.36
N GLN A 53 1.35 0.49 8.34
CA GLN A 53 0.54 0.77 9.54
C GLN A 53 -0.72 1.55 9.17
N VAL A 54 -0.61 2.60 8.37
CA VAL A 54 -1.75 3.35 7.85
C VAL A 54 -2.69 2.43 7.08
N TYR A 55 -2.17 1.62 6.16
CA TYR A 55 -2.96 0.69 5.36
C TYR A 55 -3.73 -0.34 6.20
N SER A 56 -3.16 -0.82 7.30
CA SER A 56 -3.85 -1.74 8.21
C SER A 56 -5.11 -1.12 8.82
N VAL A 57 -5.08 0.17 9.13
CA VAL A 57 -6.24 0.92 9.62
C VAL A 57 -7.26 1.13 8.49
N LEU A 58 -6.81 1.57 7.32
CA LEU A 58 -7.69 1.89 6.19
C LEU A 58 -8.48 0.66 5.70
N THR A 59 -7.93 -0.53 5.85
CA THR A 59 -8.58 -1.78 5.48
C THR A 59 -9.38 -2.43 6.62
N SER A 60 -9.40 -1.82 7.80
CA SER A 60 -10.28 -2.25 8.88
C SER A 60 -11.76 -2.00 8.55
N PRO A 61 -12.69 -2.76 9.13
CA PRO A 61 -14.13 -2.56 8.88
C PRO A 61 -14.62 -1.13 9.16
N ARG A 62 -13.97 -0.42 10.09
CA ARG A 62 -14.37 0.96 10.45
C ARG A 62 -14.13 1.96 9.30
N CYS A 63 -13.21 1.67 8.41
CA CYS A 63 -12.87 2.52 7.28
C CYS A 63 -13.42 1.96 5.96
N ILE A 64 -13.15 0.68 5.67
CA ILE A 64 -13.45 0.09 4.36
C ILE A 64 -14.95 -0.06 4.10
N ASN A 65 -15.81 -0.13 5.14
CA ASN A 65 -17.26 -0.17 4.99
C ASN A 65 -17.82 1.11 4.31
N CYS A 66 -17.20 2.26 4.56
CA CYS A 66 -17.55 3.51 3.90
C CYS A 66 -16.79 3.68 2.57
N HIS A 67 -15.54 3.20 2.50
CA HIS A 67 -14.70 3.20 1.30
C HIS A 67 -14.95 1.98 0.40
N THR A 68 -16.21 1.60 0.27
CA THR A 68 -16.67 0.44 -0.50
C THR A 68 -16.74 0.72 -2.01
N ALA A 69 -16.58 -0.33 -2.82
CA ALA A 69 -16.82 -0.29 -4.27
C ALA A 69 -18.31 -0.47 -4.64
N THR A 70 -19.15 -0.83 -3.67
CA THR A 70 -20.57 -1.17 -3.91
C THR A 70 -21.45 0.06 -4.11
N THR A 71 -22.60 -0.15 -4.68
CA THR A 71 -23.67 0.86 -4.80
C THR A 71 -24.49 1.01 -3.52
N TYR A 72 -24.09 0.37 -2.45
CA TYR A 72 -24.70 0.39 -1.12
C TYR A 72 -23.61 0.48 -0.05
N PRO A 73 -23.92 0.97 1.16
CA PRO A 73 -22.99 0.93 2.28
C PRO A 73 -22.84 -0.52 2.79
N GLN A 74 -21.65 -0.84 3.31
CA GLN A 74 -21.42 -2.04 4.09
C GLN A 74 -21.48 -1.72 5.58
N GLN A 75 -21.75 -2.73 6.41
CA GLN A 75 -21.79 -2.59 7.87
C GLN A 75 -21.28 -3.87 8.55
N GLY A 76 -21.04 -3.77 9.85
CA GLY A 76 -20.53 -4.88 10.64
C GLY A 76 -19.03 -5.12 10.43
N ASP A 77 -18.49 -6.06 11.18
CA ASP A 77 -17.07 -6.45 11.08
C ASP A 77 -16.88 -7.47 9.92
N ASP A 78 -17.95 -8.15 9.56
CA ASP A 78 -18.05 -9.04 8.39
C ASP A 78 -18.36 -8.31 7.08
N ARG A 79 -18.56 -6.98 7.14
CA ARG A 79 -18.80 -6.11 6.00
C ARG A 79 -20.02 -6.48 5.15
N HIS A 80 -21.06 -7.04 5.75
CA HIS A 80 -22.27 -7.35 5.03
C HIS A 80 -22.98 -6.08 4.52
N ARG A 81 -23.90 -6.26 3.57
CA ARG A 81 -24.73 -5.16 3.07
C ARG A 81 -25.52 -4.51 4.19
N HIS A 82 -25.57 -3.17 4.19
CA HIS A 82 -26.35 -2.39 5.13
C HIS A 82 -27.84 -2.81 5.12
N PHE A 83 -28.43 -2.94 6.29
CA PHE A 83 -29.84 -3.23 6.45
C PHE A 83 -30.72 -2.09 5.86
N ALA A 84 -32.04 -2.30 5.81
CA ALA A 84 -33.02 -1.38 5.25
C ALA A 84 -32.82 -1.04 3.77
N ASN A 85 -32.04 -1.84 3.00
CA ASN A 85 -31.79 -1.64 1.56
C ASN A 85 -31.32 -0.25 1.16
N VAL A 86 -30.59 0.43 2.03
CA VAL A 86 -29.98 1.72 1.73
C VAL A 86 -29.05 1.58 0.54
N ILE A 87 -29.09 2.55 -0.35
CA ILE A 87 -28.17 2.65 -1.49
C ILE A 87 -27.33 3.92 -1.39
N ARG A 88 -26.19 3.95 -2.08
CA ARG A 88 -25.21 5.04 -2.03
C ARG A 88 -25.82 6.40 -2.35
N GLY A 89 -26.65 6.50 -3.39
CA GLY A 89 -27.23 7.75 -3.85
C GLY A 89 -26.20 8.80 -4.31
N PRO A 90 -26.65 9.99 -4.67
CA PRO A 90 -25.78 11.09 -5.03
C PRO A 90 -24.86 11.49 -3.87
N ALA A 91 -23.59 11.76 -4.19
CA ALA A 91 -22.55 12.14 -3.21
C ALA A 91 -22.40 11.19 -2.00
N GLY A 92 -22.83 9.94 -2.11
CA GLY A 92 -22.74 8.98 -1.02
C GLY A 92 -23.69 9.21 0.14
N LYS A 93 -24.69 10.06 0.00
CA LYS A 93 -25.60 10.52 1.08
C LYS A 93 -26.93 9.76 1.16
N GLY A 94 -27.08 8.67 0.40
CA GLY A 94 -28.36 7.98 0.26
C GLY A 94 -29.27 8.64 -0.77
N VAL A 95 -30.54 8.28 -0.78
CA VAL A 95 -31.56 8.80 -1.71
C VAL A 95 -32.68 9.49 -0.95
N PRO A 96 -33.53 10.31 -1.61
CA PRO A 96 -34.69 10.90 -0.97
C PRO A 96 -35.55 9.84 -0.25
N GLY A 97 -35.90 10.09 1.01
CA GLY A 97 -36.61 9.16 1.88
C GLY A 97 -35.74 8.14 2.61
N LEU A 98 -34.49 7.91 2.18
CA LEU A 98 -33.47 7.05 2.83
C LEU A 98 -32.10 7.72 2.85
N ASN A 99 -32.05 9.00 3.23
CA ASN A 99 -30.81 9.72 3.45
C ASN A 99 -30.08 9.15 4.69
N CYS A 100 -28.77 9.04 4.62
CA CYS A 100 -27.96 8.52 5.72
C CYS A 100 -28.26 9.24 7.04
N VAL A 101 -28.30 10.58 7.02
CA VAL A 101 -28.56 11.41 8.20
C VAL A 101 -29.97 11.31 8.78
N SER A 102 -30.92 10.63 8.11
CA SER A 102 -32.24 10.36 8.68
C SER A 102 -32.17 9.38 9.84
N CYS A 103 -31.18 8.46 9.84
CA CYS A 103 -30.94 7.49 10.92
C CYS A 103 -29.65 7.79 11.67
N HIS A 104 -28.57 8.17 10.95
CA HIS A 104 -27.27 8.48 11.53
C HIS A 104 -27.21 9.96 11.93
N GLN A 105 -27.50 10.24 13.19
CA GLN A 105 -27.45 11.57 13.76
C GLN A 105 -26.01 12.01 14.06
N SER A 106 -25.81 13.16 14.70
CA SER A 106 -24.47 13.67 15.05
C SER A 106 -23.72 12.82 16.06
N GLU A 107 -24.41 11.94 16.80
CA GLU A 107 -23.86 11.11 17.88
C GLU A 107 -24.39 9.68 17.76
N ASN A 108 -23.66 8.74 18.37
CA ASN A 108 -24.10 7.34 18.47
C ASN A 108 -25.37 7.23 19.33
N ALA A 109 -26.36 6.47 18.86
CA ALA A 109 -27.55 6.14 19.63
C ALA A 109 -27.37 4.76 20.27
N ASP A 110 -26.69 4.68 21.38
CA ASP A 110 -26.30 3.41 22.03
C ASP A 110 -27.50 2.56 22.43
N SER A 111 -28.68 3.17 22.70
CA SER A 111 -29.92 2.46 23.01
C SER A 111 -30.46 1.66 21.83
N THR A 112 -30.20 2.06 20.61
CA THR A 112 -30.66 1.38 19.37
C THR A 112 -29.51 0.74 18.61
N GLY A 113 -28.26 1.04 18.99
CA GLY A 113 -27.07 0.59 18.29
C GLY A 113 -26.87 1.26 16.92
N VAL A 114 -27.54 2.38 16.64
CA VAL A 114 -27.33 3.15 15.41
C VAL A 114 -26.09 4.02 15.59
N PRO A 115 -25.06 3.89 14.77
CA PRO A 115 -23.89 4.78 14.85
C PRO A 115 -24.24 6.17 14.34
N GLY A 116 -23.55 7.19 14.87
CA GLY A 116 -23.75 8.58 14.46
C GLY A 116 -22.44 9.33 14.36
N GLY A 117 -22.48 10.39 13.58
CA GLY A 117 -21.39 11.32 13.33
C GLY A 117 -21.84 12.41 12.37
N SER A 118 -21.26 13.59 12.50
CA SER A 118 -21.63 14.73 11.68
C SER A 118 -21.48 14.45 10.18
N ASN A 119 -22.50 14.80 9.39
CA ASN A 119 -22.50 14.65 7.93
C ASN A 119 -22.25 13.20 7.46
N TRP A 120 -22.93 12.23 8.07
CA TRP A 120 -22.77 10.81 7.74
C TRP A 120 -22.97 10.52 6.24
N HIS A 121 -21.97 9.95 5.59
CA HIS A 121 -22.01 9.64 4.16
C HIS A 121 -20.94 8.60 3.80
N LEU A 122 -21.05 8.02 2.60
CA LEU A 122 -20.03 7.14 2.03
C LEU A 122 -18.93 7.97 1.35
N ALA A 123 -17.71 7.49 1.43
CA ALA A 123 -16.60 8.03 0.64
C ALA A 123 -16.91 7.97 -0.87
N PRO A 124 -16.38 8.89 -1.69
CA PRO A 124 -16.60 8.83 -3.14
C PRO A 124 -16.01 7.55 -3.75
N LEU A 125 -16.61 7.05 -4.83
CA LEU A 125 -16.15 5.82 -5.50
C LEU A 125 -14.69 5.90 -6.00
N SER A 126 -14.18 7.11 -6.24
CA SER A 126 -12.76 7.34 -6.54
C SER A 126 -11.84 6.92 -5.40
N MET A 127 -12.35 6.96 -4.16
CA MET A 127 -11.64 6.60 -2.92
C MET A 127 -12.10 5.25 -2.35
N ARG A 128 -12.57 4.34 -3.18
CA ARG A 128 -12.82 2.96 -2.75
C ARG A 128 -11.51 2.23 -2.47
N TRP A 129 -11.51 1.39 -1.44
CA TRP A 129 -10.34 0.59 -1.03
C TRP A 129 -10.55 -0.91 -1.16
N GLN A 130 -11.59 -1.31 -1.87
CA GLN A 130 -11.89 -2.70 -2.23
C GLN A 130 -12.21 -2.84 -3.72
N ASP A 131 -12.08 -4.06 -4.23
CA ASP A 131 -12.50 -4.42 -5.58
C ASP A 131 -14.01 -4.73 -5.63
N THR A 132 -14.51 -5.09 -6.81
CA THR A 132 -15.94 -5.45 -7.01
C THR A 132 -16.33 -6.78 -6.39
N ASN A 133 -15.37 -7.55 -5.88
CA ASN A 133 -15.61 -8.79 -5.14
C ASN A 133 -15.42 -8.59 -3.62
N ASP A 134 -15.52 -7.36 -3.15
CA ASP A 134 -15.39 -6.95 -1.74
C ASP A 134 -14.03 -7.26 -1.10
N ARG A 135 -12.98 -7.54 -1.90
CA ARG A 135 -11.63 -7.77 -1.38
C ARG A 135 -10.87 -6.44 -1.28
N PRO A 136 -10.13 -6.22 -0.18
CA PRO A 136 -9.28 -5.03 -0.07
C PRO A 136 -8.33 -4.92 -1.27
N LEU A 137 -8.16 -3.71 -1.81
CA LEU A 137 -7.14 -3.42 -2.80
C LEU A 137 -5.75 -3.59 -2.16
N SER A 138 -4.73 -3.85 -2.98
CA SER A 138 -3.36 -3.94 -2.48
C SER A 138 -2.90 -2.63 -1.82
N SER A 139 -1.98 -2.75 -0.87
CA SER A 139 -1.40 -1.62 -0.14
C SER A 139 -0.90 -0.51 -1.09
N GLY A 140 -0.18 -0.89 -2.15
CA GLY A 140 0.27 0.07 -3.17
C GLY A 140 -0.89 0.71 -3.96
N ALA A 141 -1.99 -0.01 -4.20
CA ALA A 141 -3.15 0.55 -4.92
C ALA A 141 -3.90 1.59 -4.07
N VAL A 142 -4.10 1.31 -2.79
CA VAL A 142 -4.72 2.26 -1.84
C VAL A 142 -3.83 3.49 -1.68
N CYS A 143 -2.51 3.31 -1.51
CA CYS A 143 -1.56 4.40 -1.40
C CYS A 143 -1.65 5.35 -2.60
N ARG A 144 -1.56 4.80 -3.81
CA ARG A 144 -1.65 5.62 -5.04
C ARG A 144 -2.99 6.34 -5.16
N ALA A 145 -4.08 5.73 -4.68
CA ALA A 145 -5.38 6.41 -4.65
C ALA A 145 -5.40 7.58 -3.67
N LEU A 146 -4.76 7.44 -2.49
CA LEU A 146 -4.67 8.54 -1.51
C LEU A 146 -3.86 9.72 -2.02
N VAL A 147 -2.74 9.49 -2.69
CA VAL A 147 -1.87 10.58 -3.15
C VAL A 147 -2.34 11.21 -4.48
N ASP A 148 -3.26 10.57 -5.18
CA ASP A 148 -3.83 11.10 -6.42
C ASP A 148 -4.90 12.17 -6.12
N ARG A 149 -4.52 13.43 -6.31
CA ARG A 149 -5.38 14.57 -6.03
C ARG A 149 -6.64 14.63 -6.90
N SER A 150 -6.65 14.00 -8.05
CA SER A 150 -7.85 13.88 -8.88
C SER A 150 -8.89 12.93 -8.28
N ARG A 151 -8.48 12.03 -7.39
CA ARG A 151 -9.32 11.02 -6.74
C ARG A 151 -9.74 11.39 -5.32
N ASN A 152 -8.86 12.08 -4.57
CA ASN A 152 -8.98 12.34 -3.14
C ASN A 152 -9.56 13.73 -2.81
N ASN A 153 -10.37 14.32 -3.70
CA ASN A 153 -10.93 15.65 -3.57
C ASN A 153 -9.88 16.80 -3.50
N GLY A 154 -8.73 16.61 -4.14
CA GLY A 154 -7.68 17.63 -4.25
C GLY A 154 -6.74 17.72 -3.04
N LEU A 155 -6.84 16.83 -2.06
CA LEU A 155 -5.98 16.86 -0.87
C LEU A 155 -4.51 16.64 -1.24
N ASN A 156 -3.64 17.48 -0.71
CA ASN A 156 -2.20 17.27 -0.69
C ASN A 156 -1.80 16.48 0.56
N ALA A 157 -0.50 16.21 0.74
CA ALA A 157 0.01 15.42 1.86
C ALA A 157 -0.40 15.98 3.24
N SER A 158 -0.30 17.30 3.45
CA SER A 158 -0.76 17.94 4.70
C SER A 158 -2.27 17.88 4.86
N GLY A 159 -3.03 17.99 3.77
CA GLY A 159 -4.48 17.81 3.78
C GLY A 159 -4.91 16.40 4.13
N LEU A 160 -4.17 15.37 3.69
CA LEU A 160 -4.38 13.97 4.09
C LEU A 160 -4.13 13.77 5.59
N LEU A 161 -3.02 14.33 6.11
CA LEU A 161 -2.73 14.28 7.54
C LEU A 161 -3.85 14.95 8.34
N LYS A 162 -4.26 16.15 7.98
CA LYS A 162 -5.35 16.87 8.63
C LYS A 162 -6.68 16.09 8.56
N HIS A 163 -6.98 15.47 7.42
CA HIS A 163 -8.17 14.62 7.28
C HIS A 163 -8.13 13.43 8.26
N HIS A 164 -6.98 12.77 8.42
CA HIS A 164 -6.82 11.69 9.38
C HIS A 164 -6.85 12.16 10.84
N GLU A 165 -6.47 13.39 11.12
CA GLU A 165 -6.46 13.98 12.48
C GLU A 165 -7.84 14.49 12.91
N GLU A 166 -8.63 15.13 12.02
CA GLU A 166 -9.71 16.00 12.43
C GLU A 166 -11.08 15.66 11.81
N GLU A 167 -11.13 14.85 10.73
CA GLU A 167 -12.40 14.57 10.07
C GLU A 167 -13.36 13.77 10.99
N PRO A 168 -14.58 14.28 11.27
CA PRO A 168 -15.49 13.66 12.23
C PRO A 168 -15.81 12.19 11.93
N LEU A 169 -15.94 11.79 10.66
CA LEU A 169 -16.20 10.38 10.30
C LEU A 169 -14.95 9.51 10.42
N VAL A 170 -13.74 10.09 10.33
CA VAL A 170 -12.51 9.37 10.65
C VAL A 170 -12.42 9.17 12.17
N LEU A 171 -12.65 10.23 12.97
CA LEU A 171 -12.64 10.16 14.43
C LEU A 171 -13.67 9.16 14.97
N TRP A 172 -14.83 9.06 14.32
CA TRP A 172 -15.84 8.07 14.67
C TRP A 172 -15.30 6.63 14.69
N ALA A 173 -14.33 6.29 13.84
CA ALA A 173 -13.77 4.94 13.79
C ALA A 173 -13.22 4.45 15.14
N TRP A 174 -12.80 5.37 16.01
CA TRP A 174 -12.29 5.07 17.36
C TRP A 174 -13.34 5.29 18.47
N ASN A 175 -14.51 5.83 18.13
CA ASN A 175 -15.66 5.89 19.01
C ASN A 175 -16.92 5.40 18.28
N PRO A 176 -16.94 4.14 17.82
CA PRO A 176 -18.01 3.65 16.93
C PRO A 176 -19.31 3.28 17.66
N GLY A 177 -19.36 3.43 18.97
CA GLY A 177 -20.51 3.08 19.79
C GLY A 177 -20.77 1.57 19.90
N ARG A 178 -21.96 1.22 20.36
CA ARG A 178 -22.40 -0.17 20.57
C ARG A 178 -23.18 -0.72 19.38
N ARG A 179 -23.20 -2.04 19.29
CA ARG A 179 -24.16 -2.77 18.42
C ARG A 179 -25.54 -2.81 19.09
N PRO A 180 -26.61 -3.19 18.32
CA PRO A 180 -27.95 -3.34 18.89
C PRO A 180 -28.03 -4.36 20.04
N ASP A 181 -27.12 -5.34 20.09
CA ASP A 181 -27.02 -6.34 21.16
C ASP A 181 -26.26 -5.81 22.41
N GLY A 182 -25.86 -4.54 22.40
CA GLY A 182 -25.12 -3.89 23.48
C GLY A 182 -23.60 -4.14 23.46
N THR A 183 -23.08 -4.99 22.58
CA THR A 183 -21.63 -5.22 22.47
C THR A 183 -20.92 -4.05 21.79
N MET A 184 -19.65 -3.84 22.16
CA MET A 184 -18.84 -2.80 21.51
C MET A 184 -18.45 -3.21 20.07
N ARG A 185 -18.42 -2.24 19.17
CA ARG A 185 -17.84 -2.46 17.84
C ARG A 185 -16.33 -2.58 17.92
N THR A 186 -15.77 -3.45 17.09
CA THR A 186 -14.31 -3.61 16.98
C THR A 186 -13.66 -2.29 16.53
N LEU A 187 -12.60 -1.90 17.22
CA LEU A 187 -11.80 -0.72 16.86
C LEU A 187 -10.80 -1.04 15.73
N PRO A 188 -10.25 -0.03 15.05
CA PRO A 188 -9.09 -0.20 14.19
C PRO A 188 -7.90 -0.83 14.94
N PRO A 189 -6.91 -1.41 14.21
CA PRO A 189 -5.78 -2.12 14.83
C PRO A 189 -4.80 -1.21 15.58
N LEU A 190 -4.81 0.08 15.31
CA LEU A 190 -4.01 1.09 15.99
C LEU A 190 -4.93 2.04 16.75
N THR A 191 -4.42 2.67 17.79
CA THR A 191 -5.07 3.85 18.39
C THR A 191 -5.08 5.01 17.38
N HIS A 192 -5.97 5.98 17.56
CA HIS A 192 -6.00 7.17 16.70
C HIS A 192 -4.66 7.92 16.72
N ALA A 193 -4.04 8.06 17.90
CA ALA A 193 -2.75 8.73 18.04
C ALA A 193 -1.63 8.01 17.25
N GLU A 194 -1.59 6.67 17.29
CA GLU A 194 -0.63 5.86 16.52
C GLU A 194 -0.89 5.97 15.02
N PHE A 195 -2.14 5.95 14.59
CA PHE A 195 -2.52 6.12 13.19
C PHE A 195 -2.10 7.49 12.65
N VAL A 196 -2.33 8.54 13.41
CA VAL A 196 -1.90 9.91 13.07
C VAL A 196 -0.38 10.01 13.02
N ALA A 197 0.33 9.43 14.00
CA ALA A 197 1.80 9.41 14.03
C ALA A 197 2.37 8.65 12.80
N ALA A 198 1.80 7.50 12.45
CA ALA A 198 2.19 6.77 11.25
C ALA A 198 1.90 7.59 9.97
N THR A 199 0.74 8.24 9.87
CA THR A 199 0.42 9.13 8.75
C THR A 199 1.43 10.26 8.64
N ARG A 200 1.82 10.89 9.75
CA ARG A 200 2.81 11.96 9.78
C ARG A 200 4.17 11.48 9.28
N THR A 201 4.66 10.34 9.79
CA THR A 201 5.91 9.74 9.32
C THR A 201 5.89 9.46 7.81
N TRP A 202 4.78 8.92 7.31
CA TRP A 202 4.59 8.67 5.88
C TRP A 202 4.59 9.97 5.06
N VAL A 203 3.90 11.01 5.53
CA VAL A 203 3.84 12.34 4.89
C VAL A 203 5.22 12.99 4.87
N ASP A 204 5.94 12.98 6.00
CA ASP A 204 7.28 13.57 6.14
C ASP A 204 8.32 12.84 5.26
N ALA A 205 8.09 11.56 4.98
CA ALA A 205 8.90 10.78 4.03
C ALA A 205 8.57 11.07 2.54
N GLY A 206 7.63 11.96 2.26
CA GLY A 206 7.22 12.30 0.89
C GLY A 206 6.15 11.38 0.32
N THR A 207 5.35 10.76 1.16
CA THR A 207 4.23 9.87 0.78
C THR A 207 4.63 8.70 -0.13
N PRO A 208 5.69 7.93 0.20
CA PRO A 208 6.13 6.82 -0.65
C PRO A 208 5.07 5.72 -0.70
N CYS A 209 4.86 5.17 -1.90
CA CYS A 209 3.93 4.05 -2.09
C CYS A 209 4.68 2.76 -2.44
N PRO A 210 4.25 1.60 -1.88
CA PRO A 210 4.77 0.31 -2.27
C PRO A 210 4.65 0.06 -3.78
N ARG A 211 5.60 -0.66 -4.35
CA ARG A 211 5.53 -1.07 -5.76
C ARG A 211 4.29 -1.93 -5.99
N ALA A 212 3.70 -1.84 -7.19
CA ALA A 212 2.66 -2.79 -7.59
C ALA A 212 3.26 -4.20 -7.62
N ARG A 213 2.65 -5.11 -6.89
CA ARG A 213 2.91 -6.55 -7.03
C ARG A 213 1.90 -7.14 -8.00
#